data_6dc3c01afe1e564d9a551b4a284f4bf8
#
_entry.id   6dc3c01afe1e564d9a551b4a284f4bf8
#
_cell.length_a   1.000
_cell.length_b   1.000
_cell.length_c   1.000
_cell.angle_alpha   90.00
_cell.angle_beta   90.00
_cell.angle_gamma   90.00
#
_symmetry.space_group_name_H-M   'P 1'
#
loop_
_entity.id
_entity.type
_entity.pdbx_description
1 polymer ?
#
loop_
_entity_poly.entity_id
_entity_poly.type
_entity_poly.pdbx_seq_one_letter_code
_entity_poly.pdbx_strand_id
1 'polypeptide(L)'
;KILALCLALTMALAVFAGCSGAASSSAPAAGSASGSASTGGSATGKQLSGKVVYWSMYNEGEPEAMAIQKAADMFMEDYPDCEVEIQWIGRSNQDITGPALEGGEQLDILDNFSYDKSTDRYLDITDMMNEPALGQEDMTVAESILPVLNLANAQGQEKAGLETDKYYGVQMFPWVVGFFYNKDLFQQAGITETPETWTEFMEACQKLKDAGINAVTCDDAYMTLIPNNYLARLVGSDTIAAMSASASDPAWQSEEVKQAFAAMEALSPFMSPQTATNKYPAGQQEFALGEAAMYLNASWMPSEVADTAGEDFPWGFFAFPQVEDGAEGSGYVSVGGVPLAVYSGSPNPEAAKEFLRYVASKEVQDYLAEQGGAPATVGSEWPGARAECTDVIAAADKVASLNCDLSSEFVSAVFTMEMNKVLTQQTTADKAVSTLTGEASKY
;
A
#
# COMPACT_ATOMS: atom_id res chain seq x y z
N LYS A 1 -11.40 22.80 43.22
CA LYS A 1 -10.43 23.75 43.84
C LYS A 1 -9.12 23.53 43.11
N ILE A 2 -8.84 24.34 42.05
CA ILE A 2 -7.95 25.53 42.08
C ILE A 2 -6.49 25.06 42.08
N LEU A 3 -5.68 25.25 40.99
CA LEU A 3 -4.98 26.50 40.68
C LEU A 3 -4.36 26.44 39.25
N ALA A 4 -4.61 27.49 38.48
CA ALA A 4 -3.90 27.83 37.28
C ALA A 4 -2.48 28.34 37.61
N LEU A 5 -1.49 28.08 36.74
CA LEU A 5 -0.25 28.85 36.77
C LEU A 5 0.14 29.16 35.32
N CYS A 6 -0.08 30.41 34.93
CA CYS A 6 0.51 31.05 33.76
C CYS A 6 2.00 31.31 33.96
N LEU A 7 2.84 31.00 33.01
CA LEU A 7 4.18 31.60 32.94
C LEU A 7 4.40 32.10 31.50
N ALA A 8 4.32 33.43 31.38
CA ALA A 8 4.77 34.18 30.22
C ALA A 8 6.31 34.29 30.29
N LEU A 9 7.01 34.06 29.16
CA LEU A 9 8.41 34.43 29.04
C LEU A 9 8.58 35.31 27.81
N THR A 10 9.07 36.50 28.08
CA THR A 10 9.27 37.66 27.25
C THR A 10 10.43 37.53 26.28
N MET A 11 10.22 38.10 25.09
CA MET A 11 11.24 38.38 24.05
C MET A 11 12.41 39.21 24.58
N ALA A 12 13.61 38.95 24.07
CA ALA A 12 14.73 39.88 24.04
C ALA A 12 15.28 39.97 22.60
N LEU A 13 14.97 41.08 21.96
CA LEU A 13 15.66 41.57 20.74
C LEU A 13 17.08 42.01 21.13
N ALA A 14 18.07 41.62 20.34
CA ALA A 14 19.37 42.30 20.29
C ALA A 14 19.66 42.66 18.83
N VAL A 15 19.56 43.95 18.58
CA VAL A 15 20.04 44.63 17.39
C VAL A 15 21.51 44.92 17.54
N PHE A 16 22.33 44.57 16.55
CA PHE A 16 23.64 45.17 16.36
C PHE A 16 23.83 45.64 14.93
N ALA A 17 23.87 46.97 14.81
CA ALA A 17 24.34 47.69 13.64
C ALA A 17 25.80 48.07 13.76
N GLY A 18 26.55 48.10 12.66
CA GLY A 18 27.91 48.67 12.62
C GLY A 18 28.65 48.36 11.34
N CYS A 19 28.48 49.19 10.34
CA CYS A 19 29.33 50.12 9.62
C CYS A 19 30.51 49.60 8.79
N SER A 20 30.39 49.75 7.47
CA SER A 20 31.23 50.46 6.49
C SER A 20 32.72 50.20 6.38
N GLY A 21 33.12 49.93 5.11
CA GLY A 21 34.52 50.06 4.65
C GLY A 21 34.58 49.78 3.13
N ALA A 22 34.62 50.82 2.32
CA ALA A 22 34.87 50.78 0.90
C ALA A 22 36.36 50.84 0.56
N ALA A 23 36.80 50.14 -0.49
CA ALA A 23 37.80 50.60 -1.49
C ALA A 23 38.16 49.48 -2.46
N SER A 24 37.79 49.58 -3.65
CA SER A 24 38.39 49.98 -4.97
C SER A 24 39.36 48.97 -5.58
N SER A 25 38.97 48.65 -6.84
CA SER A 25 39.75 48.51 -8.07
C SER A 25 40.73 47.33 -8.26
N SER A 26 40.42 46.52 -9.25
CA SER A 26 41.08 46.48 -10.57
C SER A 26 40.72 45.17 -11.32
N ALA A 27 40.17 45.31 -12.51
CA ALA A 27 40.18 44.26 -13.50
C ALA A 27 41.56 44.19 -14.16
N PRO A 28 41.94 43.01 -14.69
CA PRO A 28 41.85 42.89 -16.15
C PRO A 28 41.49 41.52 -16.73
N ALA A 29 40.87 41.59 -17.89
CA ALA A 29 40.99 40.83 -19.13
C ALA A 29 40.79 39.29 -19.18
N ALA A 30 39.70 39.00 -19.89
CA ALA A 30 39.53 38.00 -20.97
C ALA A 30 40.35 36.69 -20.94
N GLY A 31 39.62 35.64 -20.66
CA GLY A 31 39.92 34.28 -21.09
C GLY A 31 38.62 33.63 -21.60
N SER A 32 38.51 33.50 -22.92
CA SER A 32 37.44 32.75 -23.56
C SER A 32 37.58 31.29 -23.21
N ALA A 33 36.70 30.76 -22.36
CA ALA A 33 36.42 29.37 -22.24
C ALA A 33 34.99 29.15 -22.77
N SER A 34 34.91 28.51 -23.94
CA SER A 34 33.68 28.01 -24.50
C SER A 34 33.12 26.94 -23.59
N GLY A 35 32.24 27.34 -22.71
CA GLY A 35 31.38 26.45 -21.96
C GLY A 35 30.21 26.10 -22.86
N SER A 36 30.12 24.83 -23.27
CA SER A 36 28.90 24.26 -23.79
C SER A 36 27.80 24.53 -22.78
N ALA A 37 26.92 25.45 -23.09
CA ALA A 37 25.62 25.52 -22.45
C ALA A 37 24.90 24.23 -22.85
N SER A 38 24.73 23.31 -21.89
CA SER A 38 23.71 22.29 -21.95
C SER A 38 22.40 23.04 -22.01
N THR A 39 21.82 23.13 -23.20
CA THR A 39 20.42 23.49 -23.37
C THR A 39 19.64 22.32 -22.80
N GLY A 40 19.21 22.40 -21.54
CA GLY A 40 18.12 21.64 -21.01
C GLY A 40 16.86 22.00 -21.78
N GLY A 41 16.64 21.32 -22.91
CA GLY A 41 15.40 21.37 -23.63
C GLY A 41 14.45 20.41 -22.92
N SER A 42 13.28 20.91 -22.48
CA SER A 42 12.17 20.05 -22.08
C SER A 42 11.98 18.95 -23.11
N ALA A 43 12.12 17.70 -22.69
CA ALA A 43 12.09 16.52 -23.57
C ALA A 43 10.75 16.38 -24.30
N THR A 44 9.70 17.10 -23.87
CA THR A 44 8.31 16.97 -24.37
C THR A 44 7.83 18.18 -25.18
N GLY A 45 8.54 19.29 -25.20
CA GLY A 45 8.11 20.52 -25.89
C GLY A 45 6.84 21.19 -25.29
N LYS A 46 6.32 20.69 -24.16
CA LYS A 46 5.18 21.29 -23.46
C LYS A 46 5.62 22.58 -22.77
N GLN A 47 4.78 23.60 -22.85
CA GLN A 47 4.93 24.81 -22.03
C GLN A 47 3.92 24.76 -20.90
N LEU A 48 4.38 24.43 -19.70
CA LEU A 48 3.57 24.32 -18.50
C LEU A 48 3.91 25.44 -17.53
N SER A 49 2.93 25.85 -16.76
CA SER A 49 3.08 26.85 -15.69
C SER A 49 1.99 26.67 -14.65
N GLY A 50 2.20 27.23 -13.48
CA GLY A 50 1.24 27.22 -12.39
C GLY A 50 1.67 26.32 -11.23
N LYS A 51 0.83 26.23 -10.21
CA LYS A 51 1.11 25.52 -8.98
C LYS A 51 0.30 24.25 -8.89
N VAL A 52 0.97 23.13 -8.66
CA VAL A 52 0.38 21.82 -8.35
C VAL A 52 0.44 21.62 -6.83
N VAL A 53 -0.70 21.41 -6.21
CA VAL A 53 -0.84 21.15 -4.77
C VAL A 53 -1.18 19.68 -4.55
N TYR A 54 -0.37 19.01 -3.74
CA TYR A 54 -0.50 17.59 -3.43
C TYR A 54 -0.49 17.35 -1.92
N TRP A 55 -1.55 16.77 -1.39
CA TRP A 55 -1.65 16.32 0.00
C TRP A 55 -1.39 14.82 0.07
N SER A 56 -0.17 14.46 0.45
CA SER A 56 0.27 13.06 0.43
C SER A 56 -0.10 12.32 1.72
N MET A 57 -0.47 11.04 1.56
CA MET A 57 -0.69 10.10 2.66
C MET A 57 0.60 9.69 3.38
N TYR A 58 1.75 9.94 2.78
CA TYR A 58 3.03 9.56 3.36
C TYR A 58 3.52 10.58 4.38
N ASN A 59 4.38 10.14 5.30
CA ASN A 59 5.09 11.02 6.19
C ASN A 59 6.45 11.38 5.58
N GLU A 60 6.94 12.56 5.88
CA GLU A 60 8.27 12.98 5.46
C GLU A 60 9.33 11.96 5.92
N GLY A 61 10.21 11.55 5.00
CA GLY A 61 11.24 10.56 5.24
C GLY A 61 10.86 9.11 4.93
N GLU A 62 9.62 8.80 4.64
CA GLU A 62 9.26 7.49 4.06
C GLU A 62 9.83 7.36 2.63
N PRO A 63 10.22 6.16 2.16
CA PRO A 63 10.76 5.96 0.82
C PRO A 63 9.89 6.56 -0.30
N GLU A 64 8.59 6.40 -0.18
CA GLU A 64 7.60 6.92 -1.12
C GLU A 64 7.57 8.46 -1.11
N ALA A 65 7.67 9.08 0.07
CA ALA A 65 7.74 10.54 0.20
C ALA A 65 9.02 11.08 -0.44
N MET A 66 10.16 10.41 -0.24
CA MET A 66 11.43 10.79 -0.87
C MET A 66 11.36 10.68 -2.41
N ALA A 67 10.70 9.64 -2.93
CA ALA A 67 10.50 9.46 -4.37
C ALA A 67 9.56 10.55 -4.96
N ILE A 68 8.48 10.87 -4.27
CA ILE A 68 7.55 11.95 -4.67
C ILE A 68 8.28 13.30 -4.67
N GLN A 69 9.11 13.59 -3.66
CA GLN A 69 9.91 14.81 -3.61
C GLN A 69 10.92 14.87 -4.76
N LYS A 70 11.61 13.75 -5.05
CA LYS A 70 12.52 13.68 -6.22
C LYS A 70 11.79 13.96 -7.52
N ALA A 71 10.59 13.40 -7.70
CA ALA A 71 9.76 13.67 -8.88
C ALA A 71 9.42 15.16 -9.00
N ALA A 72 9.07 15.81 -7.88
CA ALA A 72 8.79 17.25 -7.85
C ALA A 72 10.01 18.10 -8.22
N ASP A 73 11.18 17.74 -7.68
CA ASP A 73 12.42 18.46 -7.97
C ASP A 73 12.80 18.35 -9.46
N MET A 74 12.73 17.14 -10.04
CA MET A 74 12.97 16.91 -11.46
C MET A 74 11.96 17.64 -12.35
N PHE A 75 10.67 17.59 -12.00
CA PHE A 75 9.61 18.29 -12.72
C PHE A 75 9.83 19.81 -12.72
N MET A 76 10.16 20.43 -11.58
CA MET A 76 10.42 21.86 -11.47
C MET A 76 11.73 22.29 -12.14
N GLU A 77 12.72 21.40 -12.27
CA GLU A 77 13.94 21.66 -13.04
C GLU A 77 13.62 21.78 -14.53
N ASP A 78 12.79 20.89 -15.07
CA ASP A 78 12.41 20.88 -16.49
C ASP A 78 11.32 21.92 -16.82
N TYR A 79 10.48 22.28 -15.85
CA TYR A 79 9.40 23.26 -15.98
C TYR A 79 9.51 24.37 -14.93
N PRO A 80 10.45 25.33 -15.08
CA PRO A 80 10.74 26.36 -14.08
C PRO A 80 9.60 27.36 -13.83
N ASP A 81 8.59 27.38 -14.71
CA ASP A 81 7.38 28.20 -14.51
C ASP A 81 6.28 27.43 -13.71
N CYS A 82 6.56 26.19 -13.30
CA CYS A 82 5.71 25.40 -12.43
C CYS A 82 6.25 25.37 -10.99
N GLU A 83 5.34 25.27 -10.02
CA GLU A 83 5.62 25.01 -8.61
C GLU A 83 4.88 23.74 -8.18
N VAL A 84 5.54 22.83 -7.45
CA VAL A 84 4.89 21.70 -6.78
C VAL A 84 4.97 21.93 -5.28
N GLU A 85 3.81 22.05 -4.63
CA GLU A 85 3.68 22.10 -3.17
C GLU A 85 3.17 20.76 -2.66
N ILE A 86 3.99 20.07 -1.86
CA ILE A 86 3.60 18.81 -1.22
C ILE A 86 3.37 19.05 0.27
N GLN A 87 2.23 18.59 0.77
CA GLN A 87 1.93 18.57 2.19
C GLN A 87 1.89 17.12 2.66
N TRP A 88 2.76 16.79 3.62
CA TRP A 88 2.87 15.44 4.20
C TRP A 88 1.83 15.29 5.31
N ILE A 89 0.60 14.90 4.92
CA ILE A 89 -0.57 14.84 5.82
C ILE A 89 -0.59 13.54 6.63
N GLY A 90 0.02 12.48 6.11
CA GLY A 90 -0.05 11.15 6.70
C GLY A 90 -1.37 10.43 6.39
N ARG A 91 -1.59 9.29 7.02
CA ARG A 91 -2.70 8.35 6.68
C ARG A 91 -4.12 8.93 6.89
N SER A 92 -4.23 10.06 7.59
CA SER A 92 -5.52 10.76 7.77
C SER A 92 -5.97 11.59 6.55
N ASN A 93 -5.15 11.68 5.48
CA ASN A 93 -5.47 12.48 4.29
C ASN A 93 -6.81 12.07 3.66
N GLN A 94 -7.14 10.78 3.63
CA GLN A 94 -8.41 10.28 3.09
C GLN A 94 -9.64 10.85 3.79
N ASP A 95 -9.54 11.19 5.10
CA ASP A 95 -10.65 11.71 5.89
C ASP A 95 -10.84 13.22 5.71
N ILE A 96 -9.76 13.95 5.38
CA ILE A 96 -9.75 15.42 5.32
C ILE A 96 -9.81 15.97 3.89
N THR A 97 -9.39 15.22 2.89
CA THR A 97 -9.36 15.66 1.48
C THR A 97 -10.76 16.03 0.98
N GLY A 98 -11.78 15.23 1.27
CA GLY A 98 -13.16 15.52 0.86
C GLY A 98 -13.67 16.85 1.42
N PRO A 99 -13.68 17.04 2.75
CA PRO A 99 -14.05 18.32 3.36
C PRO A 99 -13.23 19.52 2.89
N ALA A 100 -11.93 19.35 2.63
CA ALA A 100 -11.07 20.41 2.12
C ALA A 100 -11.50 20.90 0.72
N LEU A 101 -11.76 19.97 -0.20
CA LEU A 101 -12.27 20.27 -1.53
C LEU A 101 -13.63 20.97 -1.48
N GLU A 102 -14.53 20.53 -0.59
CA GLU A 102 -15.82 21.18 -0.35
C GLU A 102 -15.66 22.59 0.24
N GLY A 103 -14.59 22.81 1.03
CA GLY A 103 -14.20 24.11 1.59
C GLY A 103 -13.57 25.06 0.58
N GLY A 104 -13.24 24.56 -0.63
CA GLY A 104 -12.61 25.34 -1.71
C GLY A 104 -11.09 25.42 -1.61
N GLU A 105 -10.46 24.52 -0.84
CA GLU A 105 -9.00 24.39 -0.83
C GLU A 105 -8.51 23.89 -2.19
N GLN A 106 -7.36 24.40 -2.64
CA GLN A 106 -6.74 23.91 -3.87
C GLN A 106 -6.06 22.58 -3.59
N LEU A 107 -6.49 21.55 -4.31
CA LEU A 107 -5.78 20.27 -4.46
C LEU A 107 -5.77 19.93 -5.94
N ASP A 108 -4.65 19.45 -6.42
CA ASP A 108 -4.48 19.03 -7.82
C ASP A 108 -4.29 17.52 -7.92
N ILE A 109 -3.61 16.91 -6.93
CA ILE A 109 -3.37 15.48 -6.86
C ILE A 109 -4.09 14.88 -5.65
N LEU A 110 -4.85 13.82 -5.91
CA LEU A 110 -5.53 12.99 -4.90
C LEU A 110 -4.77 11.66 -4.75
N ASP A 111 -4.57 11.21 -3.52
CA ASP A 111 -4.04 9.89 -3.22
C ASP A 111 -4.83 9.17 -2.10
N ASN A 112 -4.55 7.88 -1.89
CA ASN A 112 -5.14 7.08 -0.81
C ASN A 112 -6.68 7.15 -0.79
N PHE A 113 -7.30 7.04 -1.94
CA PHE A 113 -8.75 7.07 -2.09
C PHE A 113 -9.29 5.77 -2.68
N SER A 114 -10.59 5.54 -2.51
CA SER A 114 -11.34 4.57 -3.31
C SER A 114 -12.15 5.32 -4.37
N TYR A 115 -12.18 4.80 -5.60
CA TYR A 115 -12.98 5.38 -6.65
C TYR A 115 -14.46 5.49 -6.25
N ASP A 116 -15.06 6.63 -6.50
CA ASP A 116 -16.48 6.90 -6.25
C ASP A 116 -17.04 7.78 -7.38
N LYS A 117 -17.79 7.17 -8.26
CA LYS A 117 -18.43 7.85 -9.40
C LYS A 117 -19.33 9.02 -8.98
N SER A 118 -19.91 8.96 -7.78
CA SER A 118 -20.86 9.98 -7.31
C SER A 118 -20.21 11.32 -7.04
N THR A 119 -18.89 11.37 -6.87
CA THR A 119 -18.16 12.59 -6.50
C THR A 119 -17.69 13.43 -7.68
N ASP A 120 -17.60 12.85 -8.88
CA ASP A 120 -17.06 13.49 -10.10
C ASP A 120 -15.70 14.15 -9.90
N ARG A 121 -14.83 13.54 -9.05
CA ARG A 121 -13.56 14.14 -8.61
C ARG A 121 -12.36 13.79 -9.50
N TYR A 122 -12.51 12.82 -10.41
CA TYR A 122 -11.37 12.26 -11.12
C TYR A 122 -11.33 12.76 -12.56
N LEU A 123 -10.21 13.33 -12.96
CA LEU A 123 -9.96 13.73 -14.34
C LEU A 123 -9.63 12.49 -15.18
N ASP A 124 -10.13 12.44 -16.42
CA ASP A 124 -9.66 11.47 -17.41
C ASP A 124 -8.21 11.81 -17.80
N ILE A 125 -7.28 10.90 -17.48
CA ILE A 125 -5.84 11.02 -17.75
C ILE A 125 -5.36 10.04 -18.82
N THR A 126 -6.28 9.50 -19.62
CA THR A 126 -5.98 8.51 -20.67
C THR A 126 -4.95 9.03 -21.68
N ASP A 127 -4.99 10.31 -21.99
CA ASP A 127 -4.02 10.97 -22.86
C ASP A 127 -2.60 10.87 -22.28
N MET A 128 -2.40 11.19 -21.01
CA MET A 128 -1.12 11.08 -20.32
C MET A 128 -0.65 9.62 -20.25
N MET A 129 -1.55 8.68 -19.94
CA MET A 129 -1.22 7.24 -19.88
C MET A 129 -0.76 6.66 -21.22
N ASN A 130 -1.14 7.27 -22.33
CA ASN A 130 -0.71 6.91 -23.68
C ASN A 130 0.54 7.68 -24.18
N GLU A 131 1.07 8.62 -23.41
CA GLU A 131 2.34 9.27 -23.73
C GLU A 131 3.54 8.34 -23.51
N PRO A 132 4.69 8.59 -24.15
CA PRO A 132 5.93 7.84 -23.86
C PRO A 132 6.30 7.96 -22.38
N ALA A 133 6.66 6.85 -21.75
CA ALA A 133 7.14 6.83 -20.37
C ALA A 133 8.51 7.51 -20.25
N LEU A 134 8.71 8.32 -19.21
CA LEU A 134 10.00 8.97 -18.97
C LEU A 134 11.06 7.94 -18.55
N GLY A 135 12.16 7.90 -19.32
CA GLY A 135 13.23 6.92 -19.12
C GLY A 135 12.97 5.52 -19.71
N GLN A 136 11.82 5.34 -20.40
CA GLN A 136 11.43 4.13 -21.14
C GLN A 136 10.58 4.52 -22.35
N GLU A 137 11.13 5.37 -23.22
CA GLU A 137 10.40 6.05 -24.32
C GLU A 137 9.88 5.12 -25.42
N ASP A 138 10.29 3.85 -25.43
CA ASP A 138 9.76 2.77 -26.28
C ASP A 138 8.45 2.17 -25.76
N MET A 139 8.01 2.57 -24.58
CA MET A 139 6.75 2.21 -23.92
C MET A 139 5.90 3.45 -23.64
N THR A 140 4.59 3.27 -23.57
CA THR A 140 3.69 4.28 -22.99
C THR A 140 3.77 4.24 -21.45
N VAL A 141 3.28 5.28 -20.78
CA VAL A 141 3.17 5.27 -19.30
C VAL A 141 2.38 4.06 -18.82
N ALA A 142 1.27 3.73 -19.49
CA ALA A 142 0.46 2.56 -19.12
C ALA A 142 1.24 1.23 -19.26
N GLU A 143 2.03 1.08 -20.32
CA GLU A 143 2.84 -0.13 -20.53
C GLU A 143 4.04 -0.21 -19.59
N SER A 144 4.54 0.92 -19.10
CA SER A 144 5.65 0.96 -18.13
C SER A 144 5.22 0.57 -16.71
N ILE A 145 3.93 0.66 -16.38
CA ILE A 145 3.39 0.24 -15.08
C ILE A 145 3.21 -1.29 -15.06
N LEU A 146 3.50 -1.92 -13.90
CA LEU A 146 3.30 -3.34 -13.71
C LEU A 146 1.87 -3.76 -14.11
N PRO A 147 1.69 -4.79 -14.98
CA PRO A 147 0.38 -5.16 -15.50
C PRO A 147 -0.68 -5.42 -14.42
N VAL A 148 -0.27 -5.99 -13.29
CA VAL A 148 -1.15 -6.25 -12.14
C VAL A 148 -1.73 -4.96 -11.53
N LEU A 149 -0.99 -3.85 -11.58
CA LEU A 149 -1.47 -2.56 -11.09
C LEU A 149 -2.50 -1.94 -12.03
N ASN A 150 -2.30 -2.07 -13.34
CA ASN A 150 -3.32 -1.67 -14.33
C ASN A 150 -4.60 -2.51 -14.16
N LEU A 151 -4.46 -3.81 -13.89
CA LEU A 151 -5.59 -4.68 -13.58
C LEU A 151 -6.32 -4.21 -12.31
N ALA A 152 -5.59 -3.93 -11.21
CA ALA A 152 -6.16 -3.42 -9.96
C ALA A 152 -6.87 -2.07 -10.17
N ASN A 153 -6.29 -1.18 -10.98
CA ASN A 153 -6.88 0.11 -11.34
C ASN A 153 -8.22 -0.08 -12.07
N ALA A 154 -8.24 -0.90 -13.12
CA ALA A 154 -9.42 -1.18 -13.91
C ALA A 154 -10.54 -1.80 -13.05
N GLN A 155 -10.22 -2.76 -12.18
CA GLN A 155 -11.19 -3.34 -11.25
C GLN A 155 -11.74 -2.34 -10.24
N GLY A 156 -10.89 -1.45 -9.70
CA GLY A 156 -11.33 -0.38 -8.82
C GLY A 156 -12.31 0.58 -9.51
N GLN A 157 -12.02 0.95 -10.76
CA GLN A 157 -12.89 1.79 -11.58
C GLN A 157 -14.22 1.07 -11.90
N GLU A 158 -14.17 -0.20 -12.26
CA GLU A 158 -15.36 -1.02 -12.56
C GLU A 158 -16.29 -1.10 -11.35
N LYS A 159 -15.77 -1.42 -10.17
CA LYS A 159 -16.53 -1.46 -8.90
C LYS A 159 -17.19 -0.12 -8.59
N ALA A 160 -16.56 0.98 -8.93
CA ALA A 160 -17.12 2.32 -8.79
C ALA A 160 -18.10 2.70 -9.92
N GLY A 161 -18.24 1.87 -10.95
CA GLY A 161 -19.09 2.13 -12.12
C GLY A 161 -18.52 3.19 -13.08
N LEU A 162 -17.21 3.42 -13.03
CA LEU A 162 -16.47 4.25 -13.99
C LEU A 162 -16.19 3.46 -15.28
N GLU A 163 -15.86 4.17 -16.36
CA GLU A 163 -15.48 3.56 -17.64
C GLU A 163 -14.12 2.84 -17.49
N THR A 164 -14.02 1.60 -17.97
CA THR A 164 -12.80 0.78 -17.81
C THR A 164 -11.85 0.85 -19.01
N ASP A 165 -12.25 1.50 -20.09
CA ASP A 165 -11.42 1.84 -21.24
C ASP A 165 -10.70 3.19 -21.11
N LYS A 166 -10.86 3.83 -19.97
CA LYS A 166 -10.22 5.08 -19.57
C LYS A 166 -9.36 4.90 -18.32
N TYR A 167 -8.49 5.87 -18.08
CA TYR A 167 -7.74 5.99 -16.84
C TYR A 167 -8.19 7.23 -16.06
N TYR A 168 -8.71 7.03 -14.86
CA TYR A 168 -9.07 8.10 -13.92
C TYR A 168 -8.05 8.24 -12.78
N GLY A 169 -6.98 7.46 -12.85
CA GLY A 169 -5.85 7.46 -11.94
C GLY A 169 -4.85 6.39 -12.33
N VAL A 170 -3.73 6.37 -11.65
CA VAL A 170 -2.67 5.39 -11.79
C VAL A 170 -2.37 4.78 -10.42
N GLN A 171 -2.20 3.46 -10.38
CA GLN A 171 -1.79 2.76 -9.16
C GLN A 171 -0.26 2.84 -9.03
N MET A 172 0.21 3.46 -7.96
CA MET A 172 1.64 3.60 -7.65
C MET A 172 1.95 2.92 -6.30
N PHE A 173 3.23 2.78 -5.98
CA PHE A 173 3.66 2.26 -4.67
C PHE A 173 3.00 0.90 -4.34
N PRO A 174 3.31 -0.14 -5.11
CA PRO A 174 2.62 -1.42 -5.05
C PRO A 174 2.82 -2.16 -3.73
N TRP A 175 1.81 -2.95 -3.39
CA TRP A 175 1.83 -3.88 -2.28
C TRP A 175 1.21 -5.22 -2.70
N VAL A 176 1.64 -6.29 -2.05
CA VAL A 176 1.10 -7.65 -2.21
C VAL A 176 1.00 -8.34 -0.86
N VAL A 177 -0.09 -9.05 -0.61
CA VAL A 177 -0.32 -9.83 0.61
C VAL A 177 0.13 -11.26 0.43
N GLY A 178 0.91 -11.75 1.38
CA GLY A 178 1.34 -13.13 1.46
C GLY A 178 1.94 -13.43 2.83
N PHE A 179 2.36 -14.66 3.01
CA PHE A 179 3.04 -15.05 4.23
C PHE A 179 4.54 -14.72 4.14
N PHE A 180 4.98 -13.80 4.99
CA PHE A 180 6.39 -13.73 5.33
C PHE A 180 6.74 -14.89 6.25
N TYR A 181 7.92 -15.50 6.02
CA TYR A 181 8.40 -16.57 6.87
C TYR A 181 9.90 -16.45 7.14
N ASN A 182 10.32 -17.03 8.26
CA ASN A 182 11.72 -17.14 8.65
C ASN A 182 12.30 -18.43 8.06
N LYS A 183 13.20 -18.32 7.08
CA LYS A 183 13.82 -19.47 6.37
C LYS A 183 14.57 -20.40 7.32
N ASP A 184 15.22 -19.86 8.37
CA ASP A 184 15.97 -20.68 9.32
C ASP A 184 15.04 -21.53 10.20
N LEU A 185 13.90 -20.98 10.62
CA LEU A 185 12.90 -21.73 11.39
C LEU A 185 12.23 -22.82 10.54
N PHE A 186 11.99 -22.55 9.26
CA PHE A 186 11.51 -23.56 8.31
C PHE A 186 12.54 -24.69 8.15
N GLN A 187 13.81 -24.34 7.96
CA GLN A 187 14.88 -25.34 7.86
C GLN A 187 15.00 -26.15 9.16
N GLN A 188 14.91 -25.52 10.33
CA GLN A 188 14.94 -26.19 11.64
C GLN A 188 13.78 -27.19 11.79
N ALA A 189 12.61 -26.90 11.25
CA ALA A 189 11.45 -27.78 11.24
C ALA A 189 11.47 -28.82 10.11
N GLY A 190 12.53 -28.83 9.27
CA GLY A 190 12.66 -29.74 8.13
C GLY A 190 11.70 -29.42 6.97
N ILE A 191 11.30 -28.17 6.83
CA ILE A 191 10.48 -27.68 5.72
C ILE A 191 11.43 -27.12 4.66
N THR A 192 11.44 -27.72 3.47
CA THR A 192 12.37 -27.40 2.38
C THR A 192 11.72 -26.60 1.26
N GLU A 193 10.39 -26.60 1.19
CA GLU A 193 9.61 -25.91 0.17
C GLU A 193 8.44 -25.16 0.83
N THR A 194 8.04 -24.05 0.25
CA THR A 194 6.89 -23.27 0.73
C THR A 194 5.58 -23.97 0.36
N PRO A 195 4.55 -23.89 1.23
CA PRO A 195 3.26 -24.53 0.95
C PRO A 195 2.52 -23.81 -0.19
N GLU A 196 2.02 -24.56 -1.15
CA GLU A 196 1.20 -24.07 -2.25
C GLU A 196 -0.31 -24.21 -1.97
N THR A 197 -0.69 -25.20 -1.16
CA THR A 197 -2.08 -25.49 -0.79
C THR A 197 -2.33 -25.31 0.70
N TRP A 198 -3.60 -25.12 1.08
CA TRP A 198 -3.96 -25.01 2.49
C TRP A 198 -3.62 -26.27 3.31
N THR A 199 -3.76 -27.44 2.70
CA THR A 199 -3.34 -28.71 3.33
C THR A 199 -1.84 -28.70 3.62
N GLU A 200 -1.00 -28.33 2.66
CA GLU A 200 0.45 -28.25 2.86
C GLU A 200 0.84 -27.18 3.90
N PHE A 201 0.10 -26.05 3.92
CA PHE A 201 0.28 -25.01 4.95
C PHE A 201 -0.01 -25.57 6.36
N MET A 202 -1.06 -26.34 6.54
CA MET A 202 -1.39 -26.96 7.82
C MET A 202 -0.36 -28.03 8.21
N GLU A 203 0.18 -28.77 7.23
CA GLU A 203 1.30 -29.71 7.47
C GLU A 203 2.58 -28.97 7.88
N ALA A 204 2.88 -27.83 7.27
CA ALA A 204 4.00 -26.98 7.67
C ALA A 204 3.82 -26.45 9.09
N CYS A 205 2.62 -25.98 9.44
CA CYS A 205 2.27 -25.57 10.80
C CYS A 205 2.48 -26.73 11.82
N GLN A 206 2.11 -27.95 11.46
CA GLN A 206 2.33 -29.13 12.33
C GLN A 206 3.82 -29.43 12.52
N LYS A 207 4.63 -29.39 11.45
CA LYS A 207 6.09 -29.60 11.53
C LYS A 207 6.76 -28.55 12.43
N LEU A 208 6.38 -27.27 12.29
CA LEU A 208 6.87 -26.20 13.14
C LEU A 208 6.52 -26.44 14.61
N LYS A 209 5.28 -26.79 14.90
CA LYS A 209 4.82 -27.11 16.25
C LYS A 209 5.56 -28.30 16.85
N ASP A 210 5.80 -29.36 16.07
CA ASP A 210 6.55 -30.55 16.50
C ASP A 210 8.02 -30.22 16.81
N ALA A 211 8.58 -29.20 16.12
CA ALA A 211 9.89 -28.64 16.39
C ALA A 211 9.90 -27.65 17.60
N GLY A 212 8.74 -27.39 18.22
CA GLY A 212 8.61 -26.46 19.34
C GLY A 212 8.61 -24.99 18.93
N ILE A 213 8.28 -24.69 17.67
CA ILE A 213 8.25 -23.36 17.08
C ILE A 213 6.79 -22.88 16.96
N ASN A 214 6.49 -21.63 17.35
CA ASN A 214 5.21 -20.99 17.05
C ASN A 214 5.08 -20.86 15.53
N ALA A 215 4.05 -21.48 14.93
CA ALA A 215 3.96 -21.49 13.47
C ALA A 215 3.53 -20.13 12.91
N VAL A 216 2.46 -19.55 13.44
CA VAL A 216 1.89 -18.28 12.94
C VAL A 216 1.70 -17.31 14.09
N THR A 217 2.06 -16.06 13.89
CA THR A 217 1.65 -14.95 14.75
C THR A 217 0.91 -13.88 13.95
N CYS A 218 0.15 -13.07 14.63
CA CYS A 218 -0.45 -11.85 14.10
C CYS A 218 -0.81 -10.88 15.24
N ASP A 219 -1.21 -9.69 14.90
CA ASP A 219 -1.78 -8.70 15.80
C ASP A 219 -3.20 -8.27 15.36
N ASP A 220 -3.85 -7.46 16.16
CA ASP A 220 -5.24 -7.08 15.96
C ASP A 220 -5.50 -6.30 14.66
N ALA A 221 -4.49 -5.61 14.12
CA ALA A 221 -4.62 -4.84 12.89
C ALA A 221 -4.71 -5.75 11.64
N TYR A 222 -4.02 -6.90 11.64
CA TYR A 222 -3.87 -7.75 10.45
C TYR A 222 -4.44 -9.17 10.60
N MET A 223 -4.95 -9.54 11.79
CA MET A 223 -5.52 -10.88 12.04
C MET A 223 -6.61 -11.26 11.05
N THR A 224 -7.36 -10.27 10.54
CA THR A 224 -8.46 -10.47 9.59
C THR A 224 -8.01 -10.93 8.21
N LEU A 225 -6.74 -10.72 7.86
CA LEU A 225 -6.23 -11.08 6.54
C LEU A 225 -6.30 -12.60 6.29
N ILE A 226 -6.05 -13.42 7.32
CA ILE A 226 -6.09 -14.88 7.18
C ILE A 226 -7.50 -15.37 6.83
N PRO A 227 -8.55 -15.12 7.65
CA PRO A 227 -9.88 -15.59 7.35
C PRO A 227 -10.48 -14.96 6.08
N ASN A 228 -10.17 -13.68 5.79
CA ASN A 228 -10.66 -13.02 4.60
C ASN A 228 -10.09 -13.67 3.32
N ASN A 229 -8.78 -13.91 3.29
CA ASN A 229 -8.13 -14.59 2.16
C ASN A 229 -8.62 -16.02 2.00
N TYR A 230 -8.84 -16.75 3.10
CA TYR A 230 -9.39 -18.10 3.04
C TYR A 230 -10.81 -18.12 2.46
N LEU A 231 -11.71 -17.30 3.04
CA LEU A 231 -13.12 -17.26 2.61
C LEU A 231 -13.24 -16.80 1.15
N ALA A 232 -12.49 -15.78 0.75
CA ALA A 232 -12.53 -15.26 -0.62
C ALA A 232 -12.13 -16.32 -1.65
N ARG A 233 -11.08 -17.11 -1.35
CA ARG A 233 -10.68 -18.22 -2.23
C ARG A 233 -11.72 -19.32 -2.27
N LEU A 234 -12.39 -19.57 -1.17
CA LEU A 234 -13.37 -20.64 -1.06
C LEU A 234 -14.66 -20.31 -1.84
N VAL A 235 -15.21 -19.10 -1.68
CA VAL A 235 -16.50 -18.72 -2.27
C VAL A 235 -16.42 -17.95 -3.59
N GLY A 236 -15.26 -17.38 -3.90
CA GLY A 236 -15.02 -16.55 -5.08
C GLY A 236 -15.38 -15.08 -4.90
N SER A 237 -14.70 -14.23 -5.67
CA SER A 237 -14.79 -12.77 -5.57
C SER A 237 -16.20 -12.22 -5.81
N ASP A 238 -16.97 -12.79 -6.75
CA ASP A 238 -18.35 -12.35 -7.03
C ASP A 238 -19.27 -12.61 -5.84
N THR A 239 -19.11 -13.76 -5.17
CA THR A 239 -19.85 -14.09 -3.95
C THR A 239 -19.46 -13.16 -2.81
N ILE A 240 -18.16 -12.88 -2.64
CA ILE A 240 -17.66 -11.91 -1.65
C ILE A 240 -18.29 -10.54 -1.85
N ALA A 241 -18.38 -10.05 -3.09
CA ALA A 241 -18.99 -8.76 -3.38
C ALA A 241 -20.46 -8.71 -2.95
N ALA A 242 -21.23 -9.76 -3.21
CA ALA A 242 -22.64 -9.88 -2.77
C ALA A 242 -22.74 -9.94 -1.24
N MET A 243 -21.91 -10.74 -0.58
CA MET A 243 -21.86 -10.87 0.88
C MET A 243 -21.49 -9.55 1.55
N SER A 244 -20.53 -8.83 1.00
CA SER A 244 -20.09 -7.54 1.54
C SER A 244 -21.18 -6.46 1.38
N ALA A 245 -21.96 -6.53 0.29
CA ALA A 245 -23.04 -5.59 0.04
C ALA A 245 -24.27 -5.78 0.97
N SER A 246 -24.48 -6.98 1.54
CA SER A 246 -25.67 -7.27 2.35
C SER A 246 -25.42 -8.33 3.43
N ALA A 247 -25.67 -8.00 4.67
CA ALA A 247 -25.67 -8.95 5.78
C ALA A 247 -26.75 -10.05 5.63
N SER A 248 -27.80 -9.81 4.84
CA SER A 248 -28.86 -10.78 4.59
C SER A 248 -28.60 -11.68 3.36
N ASP A 249 -27.45 -11.54 2.70
CA ASP A 249 -27.08 -12.41 1.61
C ASP A 249 -27.05 -13.89 2.08
N PRO A 250 -27.72 -14.82 1.36
CA PRO A 250 -27.79 -16.21 1.78
C PRO A 250 -26.42 -16.91 1.84
N ALA A 251 -25.42 -16.42 1.14
CA ALA A 251 -24.06 -16.97 1.20
C ALA A 251 -23.45 -16.90 2.60
N TRP A 252 -23.87 -15.96 3.46
CA TRP A 252 -23.46 -15.94 4.88
C TRP A 252 -23.87 -17.19 5.68
N GLN A 253 -24.84 -17.96 5.17
CA GLN A 253 -25.33 -19.19 5.79
C GLN A 253 -24.87 -20.45 5.04
N SER A 254 -23.98 -20.30 4.07
CA SER A 254 -23.51 -21.41 3.23
C SER A 254 -22.61 -22.40 4.02
N GLU A 255 -22.38 -23.58 3.43
CA GLU A 255 -21.42 -24.57 3.99
C GLU A 255 -19.99 -24.07 3.90
N GLU A 256 -19.67 -23.23 2.88
CA GLU A 256 -18.35 -22.64 2.70
C GLU A 256 -18.00 -21.67 3.86
N VAL A 257 -18.96 -20.87 4.34
CA VAL A 257 -18.76 -20.04 5.52
C VAL A 257 -18.49 -20.90 6.76
N LYS A 258 -19.23 -21.99 6.97
CA LYS A 258 -18.97 -22.94 8.06
C LYS A 258 -17.61 -23.59 7.93
N GLN A 259 -17.21 -23.95 6.71
CA GLN A 259 -15.89 -24.50 6.42
C GLN A 259 -14.78 -23.48 6.75
N ALA A 260 -14.97 -22.20 6.41
CA ALA A 260 -14.02 -21.16 6.76
C ALA A 260 -13.82 -21.02 8.28
N PHE A 261 -14.91 -21.03 9.06
CA PHE A 261 -14.83 -21.03 10.51
C PHE A 261 -14.13 -22.28 11.06
N ALA A 262 -14.44 -23.46 10.52
CA ALA A 262 -13.80 -24.72 10.90
C ALA A 262 -12.30 -24.74 10.55
N ALA A 263 -11.90 -24.16 9.41
CA ALA A 263 -10.50 -24.02 9.03
C ALA A 263 -9.73 -23.12 10.00
N MET A 264 -10.33 -22.00 10.45
CA MET A 264 -9.72 -21.12 11.45
C MET A 264 -9.65 -21.79 12.83
N GLU A 265 -10.64 -22.59 13.20
CA GLU A 265 -10.58 -23.41 14.43
C GLU A 265 -9.44 -24.45 14.35
N ALA A 266 -9.26 -25.09 13.20
CA ALA A 266 -8.16 -26.03 12.98
C ALA A 266 -6.79 -25.35 12.99
N LEU A 267 -6.68 -24.09 12.51
CA LEU A 267 -5.44 -23.30 12.55
C LEU A 267 -5.12 -22.79 13.96
N SER A 268 -6.14 -22.54 14.79
CA SER A 268 -5.98 -21.87 16.10
C SER A 268 -4.93 -22.51 17.03
N PRO A 269 -4.69 -23.85 17.06
CA PRO A 269 -3.64 -24.46 17.89
C PRO A 269 -2.21 -24.20 17.42
N PHE A 270 -2.04 -23.61 16.23
CA PHE A 270 -0.76 -23.26 15.61
C PHE A 270 -0.44 -21.77 15.70
N MET A 271 -1.43 -20.97 16.15
CA MET A 271 -1.20 -19.56 16.43
C MET A 271 -0.32 -19.40 17.66
N SER A 272 0.54 -18.37 17.66
CA SER A 272 1.29 -18.00 18.85
C SER A 272 0.33 -17.74 20.04
N PRO A 273 0.65 -18.20 21.25
CA PRO A 273 -0.14 -17.91 22.43
C PRO A 273 -0.34 -16.43 22.71
N GLN A 274 0.55 -15.55 22.18
CA GLN A 274 0.49 -14.12 22.37
C GLN A 274 -0.52 -13.44 21.42
N THR A 275 -0.89 -14.10 20.31
CA THR A 275 -1.81 -13.57 19.30
C THR A 275 -3.10 -12.98 19.88
N ALA A 276 -3.68 -13.62 20.91
CA ALA A 276 -4.90 -13.15 21.56
C ALA A 276 -4.76 -11.77 22.23
N THR A 277 -3.55 -11.34 22.54
CA THR A 277 -3.24 -10.10 23.25
C THR A 277 -2.36 -9.14 22.46
N ASN A 278 -1.81 -9.59 21.32
CA ASN A 278 -0.97 -8.76 20.49
C ASN A 278 -1.75 -7.58 19.92
N LYS A 279 -1.27 -6.39 20.24
CA LYS A 279 -1.68 -5.13 19.62
C LYS A 279 -0.61 -4.72 18.62
N TYR A 280 -1.03 -4.17 17.48
CA TYR A 280 -0.09 -3.65 16.50
C TYR A 280 0.93 -2.70 17.18
N PRO A 281 2.24 -2.86 16.95
CA PRO A 281 2.92 -3.80 16.05
C PRO A 281 3.48 -5.07 16.74
N ALA A 282 2.95 -5.49 17.90
CA ALA A 282 3.56 -6.55 18.74
C ALA A 282 3.68 -7.92 18.01
N GLY A 283 2.70 -8.28 17.18
CA GLY A 283 2.77 -9.52 16.38
C GLY A 283 3.87 -9.48 15.31
N GLN A 284 4.03 -8.33 14.66
CA GLN A 284 5.12 -8.14 13.70
C GLN A 284 6.50 -8.21 14.38
N GLN A 285 6.63 -7.63 15.57
CA GLN A 285 7.87 -7.69 16.36
C GLN A 285 8.17 -9.11 16.84
N GLU A 286 7.16 -9.88 17.26
CA GLU A 286 7.32 -11.29 17.60
C GLU A 286 7.90 -12.10 16.42
N PHE A 287 7.39 -11.89 15.21
CA PHE A 287 7.93 -12.48 13.98
C PHE A 287 9.37 -12.02 13.72
N ALA A 288 9.64 -10.72 13.77
CA ALA A 288 10.95 -10.13 13.49
C ALA A 288 12.04 -10.56 14.49
N LEU A 289 11.65 -10.93 15.73
CA LEU A 289 12.54 -11.51 16.73
C LEU A 289 12.78 -13.01 16.53
N GLY A 290 12.10 -13.66 15.56
CA GLY A 290 12.20 -15.09 15.32
C GLY A 290 11.45 -15.94 16.38
N GLU A 291 10.51 -15.37 17.11
CA GLU A 291 9.70 -16.08 18.10
C GLU A 291 8.50 -16.81 17.47
N ALA A 292 8.16 -16.48 16.22
CA ALA A 292 7.20 -17.17 15.37
C ALA A 292 7.72 -17.31 13.95
N ALA A 293 7.32 -18.37 13.25
CA ALA A 293 7.88 -18.71 11.94
C ALA A 293 7.22 -17.97 10.79
N MET A 294 5.94 -17.58 10.89
CA MET A 294 5.17 -16.96 9.80
C MET A 294 4.31 -15.80 10.29
N TYR A 295 4.12 -14.82 9.40
CA TYR A 295 3.21 -13.70 9.58
C TYR A 295 2.57 -13.33 8.23
N LEU A 296 1.23 -13.26 8.15
CA LEU A 296 0.53 -12.81 6.95
C LEU A 296 0.40 -11.29 6.95
N ASN A 297 1.01 -10.62 5.98
CA ASN A 297 0.92 -9.18 5.82
C ASN A 297 1.22 -8.78 4.37
N ALA A 298 1.16 -7.48 4.08
CA ALA A 298 1.60 -6.96 2.80
C ALA A 298 3.09 -6.59 2.79
N SER A 299 3.61 -6.39 1.59
CA SER A 299 5.04 -6.18 1.30
C SER A 299 5.67 -4.92 1.91
N TRP A 300 4.92 -4.10 2.64
CA TRP A 300 5.47 -3.01 3.46
C TRP A 300 6.05 -3.50 4.80
N MET A 301 5.63 -4.67 5.31
CA MET A 301 6.02 -5.18 6.64
C MET A 301 7.53 -5.20 6.90
N PRO A 302 8.42 -5.60 5.97
CA PRO A 302 9.86 -5.57 6.20
C PRO A 302 10.39 -4.20 6.60
N SER A 303 9.82 -3.11 6.06
CA SER A 303 10.22 -1.75 6.47
C SER A 303 9.70 -1.36 7.85
N GLU A 304 8.52 -1.83 8.24
CA GLU A 304 7.94 -1.55 9.55
C GLU A 304 8.70 -2.20 10.71
N VAL A 305 9.40 -3.30 10.45
CA VAL A 305 10.15 -4.06 11.48
C VAL A 305 11.66 -4.09 11.24
N ALA A 306 12.18 -3.27 10.33
CA ALA A 306 13.59 -3.27 9.93
C ALA A 306 14.54 -3.18 11.11
N ASP A 307 14.30 -2.26 12.06
CA ASP A 307 15.10 -2.05 13.26
C ASP A 307 15.11 -3.27 14.19
N THR A 308 14.01 -4.05 14.22
CA THR A 308 13.88 -5.24 15.07
C THR A 308 14.47 -6.46 14.40
N ALA A 309 14.22 -6.66 13.11
CA ALA A 309 14.68 -7.80 12.34
C ALA A 309 16.20 -7.76 12.10
N GLY A 310 16.74 -6.55 11.84
CA GLY A 310 18.14 -6.38 11.45
C GLY A 310 18.41 -6.82 10.01
N GLU A 311 19.65 -6.55 9.55
CA GLU A 311 20.05 -6.77 8.15
C GLU A 311 20.13 -8.25 7.76
N ASP A 312 20.43 -9.14 8.70
CA ASP A 312 20.67 -10.57 8.46
C ASP A 312 19.41 -11.44 8.66
N PHE A 313 18.22 -10.86 8.86
CA PHE A 313 17.02 -11.64 9.06
C PHE A 313 16.70 -12.50 7.82
N PRO A 314 16.46 -13.82 7.98
CA PRO A 314 16.33 -14.76 6.86
C PRO A 314 14.93 -14.72 6.25
N TRP A 315 14.61 -13.62 5.59
CA TRP A 315 13.31 -13.37 4.94
C TRP A 315 12.99 -14.39 3.87
N GLY A 316 11.75 -14.89 3.87
CA GLY A 316 11.11 -15.54 2.76
C GLY A 316 9.69 -15.04 2.62
N PHE A 317 9.08 -15.26 1.46
CA PHE A 317 7.71 -14.87 1.15
C PHE A 317 7.05 -15.92 0.26
N PHE A 318 5.78 -16.22 0.49
CA PHE A 318 4.96 -17.04 -0.39
C PHE A 318 3.51 -16.51 -0.43
N ALA A 319 2.83 -16.78 -1.53
CA ALA A 319 1.44 -16.41 -1.70
C ALA A 319 0.56 -17.07 -0.64
N PHE A 320 -0.59 -16.46 -0.33
CA PHE A 320 -1.59 -17.17 0.47
C PHE A 320 -1.94 -18.50 -0.24
N PRO A 321 -1.88 -19.64 0.45
CA PRO A 321 -2.06 -20.95 -0.15
C PRO A 321 -3.42 -21.11 -0.84
N GLN A 322 -3.45 -21.86 -1.92
CA GLN A 322 -4.71 -22.22 -2.57
C GLN A 322 -5.59 -23.03 -1.62
N VAL A 323 -6.85 -22.66 -1.52
CA VAL A 323 -7.86 -23.46 -0.82
C VAL A 323 -8.35 -24.52 -1.80
N GLU A 324 -8.13 -25.80 -1.47
CA GLU A 324 -8.52 -26.91 -2.33
C GLU A 324 -10.05 -26.95 -2.46
N ASP A 325 -10.54 -27.26 -3.64
CA ASP A 325 -11.96 -27.20 -4.01
C ASP A 325 -12.61 -25.80 -3.89
N GLY A 326 -11.79 -24.75 -3.68
CA GLY A 326 -12.25 -23.36 -3.69
C GLY A 326 -12.55 -22.83 -5.09
N ALA A 327 -13.28 -21.71 -5.14
CA ALA A 327 -13.67 -21.06 -6.39
C ALA A 327 -12.52 -20.31 -7.07
N GLU A 328 -11.49 -19.88 -6.30
CA GLU A 328 -10.34 -19.12 -6.83
C GLU A 328 -9.07 -19.96 -6.88
N GLY A 329 -8.31 -19.80 -7.97
CA GLY A 329 -7.02 -20.47 -8.17
C GLY A 329 -5.84 -19.78 -7.46
N SER A 330 -4.63 -20.30 -7.70
CA SER A 330 -3.38 -19.77 -7.13
C SER A 330 -3.04 -18.36 -7.64
N GLY A 331 -3.51 -17.97 -8.83
CA GLY A 331 -3.33 -16.63 -9.39
C GLY A 331 -4.22 -15.54 -8.77
N TYR A 332 -5.16 -15.90 -7.88
CA TYR A 332 -5.93 -14.93 -7.10
C TYR A 332 -5.09 -14.36 -5.96
N VAL A 333 -4.72 -13.10 -6.05
CA VAL A 333 -3.79 -12.44 -5.12
C VAL A 333 -4.37 -11.13 -4.62
N SER A 334 -4.24 -10.89 -3.31
CA SER A 334 -4.51 -9.56 -2.74
C SER A 334 -3.31 -8.67 -3.05
N VAL A 335 -3.48 -7.80 -4.04
CA VAL A 335 -2.42 -6.92 -4.56
C VAL A 335 -3.02 -5.62 -5.09
N GLY A 336 -2.29 -4.54 -4.95
CA GLY A 336 -2.67 -3.23 -5.45
C GLY A 336 -1.54 -2.22 -5.30
N GLY A 337 -1.89 -0.97 -5.47
CA GLY A 337 -1.03 0.18 -5.22
C GLY A 337 -1.81 1.27 -4.49
N VAL A 338 -1.15 2.39 -4.26
CA VAL A 338 -1.81 3.62 -3.83
C VAL A 338 -2.29 4.35 -5.07
N PRO A 339 -3.61 4.55 -5.24
CA PRO A 339 -4.11 5.27 -6.40
C PRO A 339 -3.75 6.75 -6.32
N LEU A 340 -3.20 7.29 -7.40
CA LEU A 340 -2.98 8.71 -7.63
C LEU A 340 -3.89 9.18 -8.76
N ALA A 341 -4.60 10.28 -8.56
CA ALA A 341 -5.46 10.89 -9.57
C ALA A 341 -5.28 12.40 -9.65
N VAL A 342 -5.54 12.96 -10.82
CA VAL A 342 -5.69 14.40 -10.97
C VAL A 342 -7.13 14.77 -10.59
N TYR A 343 -7.28 15.78 -9.73
CA TYR A 343 -8.59 16.31 -9.38
C TYR A 343 -9.24 17.01 -10.59
N SER A 344 -10.50 16.67 -10.88
CA SER A 344 -11.24 17.22 -12.03
C SER A 344 -11.41 18.76 -11.97
N GLY A 345 -11.40 19.33 -10.77
CA GLY A 345 -11.46 20.78 -10.52
C GLY A 345 -10.10 21.46 -10.43
N SER A 346 -8.99 20.77 -10.73
CA SER A 346 -7.66 21.36 -10.74
C SER A 346 -7.59 22.60 -11.65
N PRO A 347 -7.04 23.72 -11.20
CA PRO A 347 -6.78 24.87 -12.07
C PRO A 347 -5.61 24.64 -13.03
N ASN A 348 -4.75 23.65 -12.78
CA ASN A 348 -3.55 23.34 -13.56
C ASN A 348 -3.46 21.87 -13.99
N PRO A 349 -4.51 21.31 -14.65
CA PRO A 349 -4.61 19.87 -14.88
C PRO A 349 -3.47 19.31 -15.74
N GLU A 350 -2.95 20.06 -16.72
CA GLU A 350 -1.85 19.59 -17.57
C GLU A 350 -0.52 19.53 -16.79
N ALA A 351 -0.26 20.46 -15.90
CA ALA A 351 0.90 20.40 -15.01
C ALA A 351 0.77 19.25 -14.00
N ALA A 352 -0.43 19.01 -13.48
CA ALA A 352 -0.70 17.88 -12.57
C ALA A 352 -0.53 16.53 -13.27
N LYS A 353 -1.03 16.35 -14.50
CA LYS A 353 -0.81 15.14 -15.31
C LYS A 353 0.69 14.90 -15.56
N GLU A 354 1.40 15.94 -16.01
CA GLU A 354 2.84 15.80 -16.26
C GLU A 354 3.60 15.47 -14.98
N PHE A 355 3.27 16.08 -13.84
CA PHE A 355 3.87 15.73 -12.55
C PHE A 355 3.65 14.24 -12.20
N LEU A 356 2.44 13.68 -12.40
CA LEU A 356 2.21 12.23 -12.20
C LEU A 356 3.08 11.39 -13.14
N ARG A 357 3.36 11.87 -14.35
CA ARG A 357 4.25 11.18 -15.30
C ARG A 357 5.70 11.15 -14.78
N TYR A 358 6.17 12.21 -14.06
CA TYR A 358 7.46 12.18 -13.37
C TYR A 358 7.46 11.21 -12.20
N VAL A 359 6.38 11.14 -11.41
CA VAL A 359 6.23 10.15 -10.34
C VAL A 359 6.34 8.71 -10.89
N ALA A 360 5.77 8.46 -12.06
CA ALA A 360 5.82 7.16 -12.74
C ALA A 360 7.12 6.91 -13.53
N SER A 361 8.05 7.88 -13.60
CA SER A 361 9.27 7.75 -14.40
C SER A 361 10.20 6.66 -13.86
N LYS A 362 10.94 6.00 -14.79
CA LYS A 362 11.90 4.96 -14.45
C LYS A 362 12.93 5.45 -13.40
N GLU A 363 13.45 6.68 -13.57
CA GLU A 363 14.43 7.25 -12.64
C GLU A 363 13.87 7.41 -11.22
N VAL A 364 12.64 7.90 -11.07
CA VAL A 364 12.01 8.06 -9.76
C VAL A 364 11.69 6.71 -9.14
N GLN A 365 11.25 5.75 -9.93
CA GLN A 365 10.93 4.41 -9.45
C GLN A 365 12.18 3.60 -9.07
N ASP A 366 13.28 3.75 -9.79
CA ASP A 366 14.57 3.17 -9.40
C ASP A 366 15.10 3.82 -8.11
N TYR A 367 14.98 5.14 -7.99
CA TYR A 367 15.31 5.85 -6.75
C TYR A 367 14.45 5.38 -5.56
N LEU A 368 13.14 5.14 -5.78
CA LEU A 368 12.26 4.56 -4.75
C LEU A 368 12.82 3.21 -4.27
N ALA A 369 13.24 2.35 -5.20
CA ALA A 369 13.84 1.06 -4.86
C ALA A 369 15.16 1.23 -4.06
N GLU A 370 16.00 2.18 -4.42
CA GLU A 370 17.23 2.51 -3.68
C GLU A 370 16.93 2.95 -2.23
N GLN A 371 15.79 3.61 -2.00
CA GLN A 371 15.34 3.99 -0.66
C GLN A 371 14.62 2.85 0.09
N GLY A 372 14.49 1.66 -0.50
CA GLY A 372 13.85 0.50 0.09
C GLY A 372 12.35 0.37 -0.21
N GLY A 373 11.77 1.26 -1.03
CA GLY A 373 10.37 1.19 -1.46
C GLY A 373 10.13 0.19 -2.58
N ALA A 374 8.88 -0.10 -2.89
CA ALA A 374 8.49 -1.00 -3.97
C ALA A 374 8.15 -0.21 -5.25
N PRO A 375 8.93 -0.35 -6.34
CA PRO A 375 8.66 0.36 -7.58
C PRO A 375 7.46 -0.23 -8.33
N ALA A 376 6.72 0.66 -9.00
CA ALA A 376 5.54 0.31 -9.79
C ALA A 376 5.85 0.01 -11.27
N THR A 377 7.09 0.26 -11.75
CA THR A 377 7.44 0.17 -13.16
C THR A 377 8.12 -1.13 -13.52
N VAL A 378 7.82 -1.64 -14.70
CA VAL A 378 8.50 -2.82 -15.27
C VAL A 378 9.99 -2.52 -15.45
N GLY A 379 10.83 -3.51 -15.13
CA GLY A 379 12.29 -3.39 -15.22
C GLY A 379 12.94 -2.66 -14.04
N SER A 380 12.19 -2.25 -13.02
CA SER A 380 12.72 -1.84 -11.71
C SER A 380 12.72 -3.03 -10.75
N GLU A 381 13.80 -3.20 -9.99
CA GLU A 381 13.94 -4.33 -9.07
C GLU A 381 13.41 -3.97 -7.69
N TRP A 382 12.68 -4.88 -7.06
CA TRP A 382 12.23 -4.72 -5.69
C TRP A 382 13.39 -5.02 -4.73
N PRO A 383 13.65 -4.13 -3.74
CA PRO A 383 14.83 -4.25 -2.89
C PRO A 383 14.65 -5.22 -1.73
N GLY A 384 15.77 -5.80 -1.26
CA GLY A 384 15.86 -6.54 -0.01
C GLY A 384 14.84 -7.65 0.13
N ALA A 385 14.17 -7.72 1.28
CA ALA A 385 13.13 -8.72 1.57
C ALA A 385 11.91 -8.64 0.62
N ARG A 386 11.67 -7.49 -0.01
CA ARG A 386 10.57 -7.32 -0.97
C ARG A 386 10.83 -8.03 -2.31
N ALA A 387 12.10 -8.34 -2.64
CA ALA A 387 12.41 -9.10 -3.85
C ALA A 387 11.71 -10.46 -3.89
N GLU A 388 11.50 -11.09 -2.74
CA GLU A 388 10.78 -12.36 -2.60
C GLU A 388 9.28 -12.25 -3.00
N CYS A 389 8.73 -11.03 -3.08
CA CYS A 389 7.33 -10.79 -3.43
C CYS A 389 7.09 -10.78 -4.95
N THR A 390 8.14 -10.63 -5.77
CA THR A 390 8.02 -10.38 -7.21
C THR A 390 7.43 -11.54 -7.97
N ASP A 391 7.74 -12.78 -7.60
CA ASP A 391 7.20 -13.98 -8.23
C ASP A 391 5.69 -14.10 -8.00
N VAL A 392 5.20 -13.72 -6.81
CA VAL A 392 3.77 -13.72 -6.48
C VAL A 392 3.03 -12.67 -7.32
N ILE A 393 3.63 -11.49 -7.49
CA ILE A 393 3.07 -10.43 -8.35
C ILE A 393 3.02 -10.87 -9.82
N ALA A 394 4.10 -11.50 -10.31
CA ALA A 394 4.18 -11.96 -11.69
C ALA A 394 3.18 -13.09 -12.00
N ALA A 395 2.85 -13.91 -11.00
CA ALA A 395 1.89 -15.01 -11.14
C ALA A 395 0.41 -14.57 -10.97
N ALA A 396 0.16 -13.34 -10.55
CA ALA A 396 -1.20 -12.85 -10.31
C ALA A 396 -1.96 -12.65 -11.64
N ASP A 397 -3.09 -13.33 -11.78
CA ASP A 397 -4.01 -13.22 -12.92
C ASP A 397 -5.39 -12.66 -12.52
N LYS A 398 -5.66 -12.60 -11.23
CA LYS A 398 -6.84 -12.02 -10.62
C LYS A 398 -6.48 -11.31 -9.31
N VAL A 399 -6.92 -10.08 -9.16
CA VAL A 399 -6.54 -9.26 -8.00
C VAL A 399 -7.70 -9.06 -7.02
N ALA A 400 -7.35 -8.88 -5.76
CA ALA A 400 -8.26 -8.51 -4.69
C ALA A 400 -7.73 -7.30 -3.92
N SER A 401 -8.63 -6.57 -3.26
CA SER A 401 -8.23 -5.54 -2.29
C SER A 401 -7.55 -6.15 -1.07
N LEU A 402 -6.94 -5.31 -0.22
CA LEU A 402 -6.25 -5.73 1.01
C LEU A 402 -7.09 -6.69 1.85
N ASN A 403 -8.38 -6.40 2.02
CA ASN A 403 -9.32 -7.22 2.80
C ASN A 403 -10.15 -8.17 1.94
N CYS A 404 -9.69 -8.49 0.72
CA CYS A 404 -10.42 -9.34 -0.22
C CYS A 404 -11.86 -8.85 -0.46
N ASP A 405 -12.08 -7.54 -0.50
CA ASP A 405 -13.38 -6.88 -0.70
C ASP A 405 -14.43 -7.12 0.41
N LEU A 406 -14.04 -7.69 1.52
CA LEU A 406 -14.87 -7.81 2.73
C LEU A 406 -14.79 -6.51 3.55
N SER A 407 -15.76 -5.60 3.40
CA SER A 407 -15.66 -4.22 3.92
C SER A 407 -16.96 -3.60 4.41
N SER A 408 -17.98 -4.37 4.81
CA SER A 408 -19.21 -3.78 5.37
C SER A 408 -19.17 -3.65 6.90
N GLU A 409 -20.13 -2.91 7.46
CA GLU A 409 -20.30 -2.82 8.92
C GLU A 409 -20.55 -4.19 9.54
N PHE A 410 -21.37 -5.04 8.90
CA PHE A 410 -21.59 -6.43 9.34
C PHE A 410 -20.31 -7.25 9.33
N VAL A 411 -19.49 -7.09 8.28
CA VAL A 411 -18.18 -7.76 8.20
C VAL A 411 -17.30 -7.37 9.36
N SER A 412 -17.13 -6.08 9.61
CA SER A 412 -16.24 -5.60 10.68
C SER A 412 -16.77 -5.87 12.10
N ALA A 413 -18.07 -5.66 12.32
CA ALA A 413 -18.66 -5.76 13.63
C ALA A 413 -19.02 -7.19 14.06
N VAL A 414 -19.24 -8.12 13.12
CA VAL A 414 -19.67 -9.48 13.44
C VAL A 414 -18.73 -10.52 12.87
N PHE A 415 -18.60 -10.63 11.53
CA PHE A 415 -17.81 -11.69 10.89
C PHE A 415 -16.36 -11.67 11.38
N THR A 416 -15.68 -10.55 11.24
CA THR A 416 -14.27 -10.36 11.65
C THR A 416 -14.09 -10.66 13.14
N MET A 417 -14.97 -10.15 13.99
CA MET A 417 -14.87 -10.37 15.43
C MET A 417 -15.03 -11.85 15.80
N GLU A 418 -15.97 -12.56 15.19
CA GLU A 418 -16.19 -13.98 15.48
C GLU A 418 -15.03 -14.84 14.93
N MET A 419 -14.50 -14.52 13.75
CA MET A 419 -13.30 -15.19 13.22
C MET A 419 -12.09 -15.01 14.13
N ASN A 420 -11.85 -13.79 14.63
CA ASN A 420 -10.75 -13.51 15.54
C ASN A 420 -10.90 -14.26 16.89
N LYS A 421 -12.13 -14.39 17.40
CA LYS A 421 -12.40 -15.20 18.61
C LYS A 421 -12.11 -16.68 18.38
N VAL A 422 -12.40 -17.21 17.18
CA VAL A 422 -12.08 -18.60 16.82
C VAL A 422 -10.56 -18.80 16.73
N LEU A 423 -9.86 -17.96 15.99
CA LEU A 423 -8.40 -18.00 15.86
C LEU A 423 -7.67 -17.90 17.20
N THR A 424 -8.23 -17.15 18.15
CA THR A 424 -7.66 -16.96 19.48
C THR A 424 -8.24 -17.92 20.54
N GLN A 425 -8.98 -18.97 20.12
CA GLN A 425 -9.56 -20.02 20.98
C GLN A 425 -10.54 -19.48 22.06
N GLN A 426 -11.14 -18.32 21.82
CA GLN A 426 -12.14 -17.73 22.73
C GLN A 426 -13.55 -18.29 22.49
N THR A 427 -13.80 -18.89 21.32
CA THR A 427 -15.05 -19.53 20.94
C THR A 427 -14.78 -20.70 19.98
N THR A 428 -15.79 -21.52 19.73
CA THR A 428 -15.74 -22.58 18.71
C THR A 428 -16.34 -22.10 17.39
N ALA A 429 -15.99 -22.77 16.28
CA ALA A 429 -16.55 -22.49 14.97
C ALA A 429 -18.07 -22.54 14.96
N ASP A 430 -18.68 -23.58 15.54
CA ASP A 430 -20.14 -23.74 15.60
C ASP A 430 -20.84 -22.59 16.33
N LYS A 431 -20.27 -22.13 17.45
CA LYS A 431 -20.83 -20.99 18.21
C LYS A 431 -20.68 -19.69 17.45
N ALA A 432 -19.54 -19.46 16.81
CA ALA A 432 -19.28 -18.28 16.00
C ALA A 432 -20.25 -18.20 14.81
N VAL A 433 -20.45 -19.31 14.08
CA VAL A 433 -21.47 -19.40 12.98
C VAL A 433 -22.87 -19.13 13.50
N SER A 434 -23.23 -19.67 14.67
CA SER A 434 -24.55 -19.41 15.28
C SER A 434 -24.72 -17.92 15.62
N THR A 435 -23.66 -17.25 16.12
CA THR A 435 -23.66 -15.81 16.39
C THR A 435 -23.79 -15.02 15.09
N LEU A 436 -22.99 -15.35 14.07
CA LEU A 436 -23.02 -14.70 12.75
C LEU A 436 -24.45 -14.72 12.17
N THR A 437 -25.07 -15.90 12.13
CA THR A 437 -26.44 -16.08 11.61
C THR A 437 -27.49 -15.31 12.43
N GLY A 438 -27.35 -15.28 13.77
CA GLY A 438 -28.26 -14.58 14.66
C GLY A 438 -28.16 -13.05 14.56
N GLU A 439 -26.97 -12.52 14.32
CA GLU A 439 -26.72 -11.08 14.23
C GLU A 439 -27.08 -10.50 12.85
N ALA A 440 -27.02 -11.29 11.76
CA ALA A 440 -27.26 -10.83 10.39
C ALA A 440 -28.58 -10.06 10.21
N SER A 441 -29.62 -10.39 10.98
CA SER A 441 -30.93 -9.72 10.91
C SER A 441 -30.94 -8.31 11.51
N LYS A 442 -29.85 -7.87 12.13
CA LYS A 442 -29.73 -6.52 12.75
C LYS A 442 -29.08 -5.50 11.82
N TYR A 443 -28.45 -5.96 10.75
CA TYR A 443 -27.78 -5.18 9.71
C TYR A 443 -28.55 -5.29 8.38
#